data_0d0aee040317facf063dadeeb2494537
#
_entry.id   0d0aee040317facf063dadeeb2494537
#
_cell.length_a   1.000
_cell.length_b   1.000
_cell.length_c   1.000
_cell.angle_alpha   90.00
_cell.angle_beta   90.00
_cell.angle_gamma   90.00
#
_symmetry.space_group_name_H-M   'P 1'
#
loop_
_entity.id
_entity.type
_entity.pdbx_description
1 polymer ?
#
loop_
_entity_poly.entity_id
_entity_poly.type
_entity_poly.pdbx_seq_one_letter_code
_entity_poly.pdbx_strand_id
1 'polypeptide(L)'
;MTKPSKKKIGSLQEIEQGELTQASKNKVPYKIVHGWDLKSSLQCDIIWKEGWLALFKQIQQAEPDETKQDEILASISTEDIHWDWFGKAVDYCTDEYEWFHLYADGKPPAACLIYHPEESALGPGDIFYVKFVAVAPWNRKCDIRLREFRGLGEIILRAAQRFAVKELKLRPGFCLHSLPKAEGFYTKLKMVKVDGKEDAESLAYFELPEELATQLMEAS
;
A
#
# COMPACT_ATOMS: atom_id res chain seq x y z
N MET A 1 -23.87 4.72 20.77
CA MET A 1 -22.96 4.50 19.64
C MET A 1 -23.81 4.42 18.39
N THR A 2 -23.76 5.44 17.53
CA THR A 2 -24.40 5.43 16.20
C THR A 2 -23.66 4.42 15.32
N LYS A 3 -24.38 3.52 14.63
CA LYS A 3 -23.74 2.63 13.63
C LYS A 3 -23.04 3.48 12.57
N PRO A 4 -21.79 3.15 12.19
CA PRO A 4 -21.11 3.85 11.11
C PRO A 4 -21.97 3.79 9.83
N SER A 5 -22.02 4.91 9.12
CA SER A 5 -22.78 4.98 7.85
C SER A 5 -22.01 4.23 6.77
N LYS A 6 -22.75 3.53 5.88
CA LYS A 6 -22.11 2.90 4.71
C LYS A 6 -21.79 3.96 3.68
N LYS A 7 -20.58 3.93 3.13
CA LYS A 7 -20.21 4.78 1.98
C LYS A 7 -21.16 4.52 0.82
N LYS A 8 -21.60 5.60 0.19
CA LYS A 8 -22.29 5.49 -1.09
C LYS A 8 -21.25 5.15 -2.16
N ILE A 9 -21.60 4.31 -3.13
CA ILE A 9 -20.83 4.14 -4.36
C ILE A 9 -20.62 5.55 -4.91
N GLY A 10 -19.41 6.08 -4.70
CA GLY A 10 -19.13 7.49 -4.87
C GLY A 10 -18.22 7.74 -6.06
N SER A 11 -18.16 8.98 -6.45
CA SER A 11 -17.21 9.45 -7.45
C SER A 11 -15.79 9.34 -6.90
N LEU A 12 -14.93 8.60 -7.59
CA LEU A 12 -13.50 8.65 -7.37
C LEU A 12 -13.01 10.09 -7.60
N GLN A 13 -12.26 10.60 -6.65
CA GLN A 13 -11.64 11.91 -6.73
C GLN A 13 -10.15 11.75 -7.02
N GLU A 14 -9.64 12.37 -8.07
CA GLU A 14 -8.21 12.49 -8.27
C GLU A 14 -7.64 13.49 -7.25
N ILE A 15 -6.68 13.03 -6.44
CA ILE A 15 -6.10 13.82 -5.35
C ILE A 15 -4.62 14.16 -5.57
N GLU A 16 -3.93 13.41 -6.42
CA GLU A 16 -2.53 13.65 -6.75
C GLU A 16 -2.25 13.13 -8.17
N GLN A 17 -1.34 13.80 -8.89
CA GLN A 17 -0.79 13.35 -10.17
C GLN A 17 0.70 13.67 -10.23
N GLY A 18 1.42 12.96 -11.09
CA GLY A 18 2.85 13.17 -11.28
C GLY A 18 3.42 12.24 -12.35
N GLU A 19 4.72 12.05 -12.33
CA GLU A 19 5.44 11.17 -13.26
C GLU A 19 6.23 10.10 -12.51
N LEU A 20 6.14 8.86 -12.98
CA LEU A 20 6.97 7.74 -12.56
C LEU A 20 8.04 7.48 -13.60
N THR A 21 9.23 7.08 -13.15
CA THR A 21 10.29 6.65 -14.06
C THR A 21 10.32 5.12 -14.10
N GLN A 22 10.11 4.55 -15.28
CA GLN A 22 10.23 3.11 -15.52
C GLN A 22 11.69 2.66 -15.49
N ALA A 23 11.91 1.34 -15.34
CA ALA A 23 13.23 0.73 -15.47
C ALA A 23 13.88 1.02 -16.83
N SER A 24 13.10 1.20 -17.89
CA SER A 24 13.52 1.62 -19.24
C SER A 24 13.89 3.11 -19.33
N LYS A 25 13.81 3.86 -18.23
CA LYS A 25 14.01 5.33 -18.14
C LYS A 25 12.90 6.17 -18.79
N ASN A 26 11.84 5.57 -19.31
CA ASN A 26 10.69 6.32 -19.79
C ASN A 26 9.93 6.92 -18.62
N LYS A 27 9.37 8.11 -18.84
CA LYS A 27 8.46 8.75 -17.89
C LYS A 27 7.02 8.37 -18.22
N VAL A 28 6.28 7.97 -17.21
CA VAL A 28 4.89 7.57 -17.31
C VAL A 28 4.08 8.42 -16.33
N PRO A 29 3.03 9.09 -16.78
CA PRO A 29 2.15 9.82 -15.88
C PRO A 29 1.44 8.87 -14.92
N TYR A 30 1.31 9.29 -13.67
CA TYR A 30 0.48 8.61 -12.70
C TYR A 30 -0.57 9.55 -12.13
N LYS A 31 -1.61 8.96 -11.59
CA LYS A 31 -2.58 9.65 -10.74
C LYS A 31 -2.95 8.78 -9.55
N ILE A 32 -3.28 9.43 -8.42
CA ILE A 32 -3.86 8.77 -7.26
C ILE A 32 -5.31 9.23 -7.15
N VAL A 33 -6.19 8.24 -7.09
CA VAL A 33 -7.61 8.48 -6.85
C VAL A 33 -7.97 8.04 -5.43
N HIS A 34 -8.76 8.84 -4.77
CA HIS A 34 -9.37 8.59 -3.48
C HIS A 34 -10.85 8.26 -3.66
N GLY A 35 -11.35 7.33 -2.89
CA GLY A 35 -12.76 6.97 -2.82
C GLY A 35 -13.00 5.46 -2.85
N TRP A 36 -14.11 5.05 -2.26
CA TRP A 36 -14.54 3.66 -2.25
C TRP A 36 -15.18 3.28 -3.59
N ASP A 37 -14.58 2.30 -4.27
CA ASP A 37 -15.07 1.82 -5.57
C ASP A 37 -14.76 0.33 -5.77
N LEU A 38 -15.82 -0.46 -5.88
CA LEU A 38 -15.72 -1.91 -6.09
C LEU A 38 -15.03 -2.27 -7.41
N LYS A 39 -15.18 -1.44 -8.45
CA LYS A 39 -14.57 -1.68 -9.75
C LYS A 39 -13.04 -1.55 -9.68
N SER A 40 -12.53 -0.53 -8.99
CA SER A 40 -11.10 -0.32 -8.81
C SER A 40 -10.46 -1.48 -8.01
N SER A 41 -11.15 -1.95 -6.97
CA SER A 41 -10.69 -3.07 -6.15
C SER A 41 -10.70 -4.38 -6.95
N LEU A 42 -11.76 -4.67 -7.70
CA LEU A 42 -11.83 -5.84 -8.59
C LEU A 42 -10.75 -5.78 -9.68
N GLN A 43 -10.44 -4.61 -10.20
CA GLN A 43 -9.37 -4.43 -11.18
C GLN A 43 -8.00 -4.77 -10.58
N CYS A 44 -7.73 -4.43 -9.31
CA CYS A 44 -6.53 -4.88 -8.62
C CYS A 44 -6.45 -6.41 -8.60
N ASP A 45 -7.50 -7.11 -8.18
CA ASP A 45 -7.50 -8.57 -8.10
C ASP A 45 -7.23 -9.23 -9.44
N ILE A 46 -7.92 -8.81 -10.50
CA ILE A 46 -7.78 -9.41 -11.83
C ILE A 46 -6.35 -9.18 -12.36
N ILE A 47 -5.89 -7.93 -12.41
CA ILE A 47 -4.62 -7.57 -13.03
C ILE A 47 -3.43 -8.08 -12.20
N TRP A 48 -3.53 -8.05 -10.86
CA TRP A 48 -2.45 -8.55 -10.01
C TRP A 48 -2.33 -10.07 -10.05
N LYS A 49 -3.45 -10.79 -10.13
CA LYS A 49 -3.43 -12.24 -10.34
C LYS A 49 -2.74 -12.62 -11.65
N GLU A 50 -3.05 -11.93 -12.74
CA GLU A 50 -2.36 -12.10 -14.02
C GLU A 50 -0.86 -11.77 -13.90
N GLY A 51 -0.52 -10.72 -13.17
CA GLY A 51 0.86 -10.32 -12.87
C GLY A 51 1.64 -11.39 -12.09
N TRP A 52 1.02 -12.02 -11.10
CA TRP A 52 1.61 -13.16 -10.37
C TRP A 52 1.84 -14.36 -11.28
N LEU A 53 0.84 -14.74 -12.10
CA LEU A 53 0.98 -15.84 -13.04
C LEU A 53 2.10 -15.58 -14.05
N ALA A 54 2.22 -14.34 -14.54
CA ALA A 54 3.30 -13.95 -15.45
C ALA A 54 4.67 -14.04 -14.77
N LEU A 55 4.78 -13.61 -13.50
CA LEU A 55 6.02 -13.71 -12.74
C LEU A 55 6.45 -15.16 -12.52
N PHE A 56 5.54 -16.04 -12.13
CA PHE A 56 5.83 -17.46 -11.91
C PHE A 56 6.31 -18.13 -13.21
N LYS A 57 5.66 -17.85 -14.35
CA LYS A 57 6.11 -18.32 -15.65
C LYS A 57 7.52 -17.82 -16.01
N GLN A 58 7.82 -16.55 -15.72
CA GLN A 58 9.17 -16.00 -15.96
C GLN A 58 10.23 -16.71 -15.11
N ILE A 59 9.93 -17.00 -13.83
CA ILE A 59 10.85 -17.75 -12.95
C ILE A 59 11.12 -19.14 -13.52
N GLN A 60 10.08 -19.88 -13.90
CA GLN A 60 10.21 -21.22 -14.48
C GLN A 60 11.01 -21.23 -15.81
N GLN A 61 10.85 -20.17 -16.63
CA GLN A 61 11.60 -20.03 -17.87
C GLN A 61 13.06 -19.63 -17.67
N ALA A 62 13.34 -18.80 -16.64
CA ALA A 62 14.68 -18.30 -16.37
C ALA A 62 15.55 -19.31 -15.62
N GLU A 63 14.95 -20.16 -14.78
CA GLU A 63 15.65 -21.13 -13.95
C GLU A 63 15.01 -22.53 -14.08
N PRO A 64 15.72 -23.50 -14.69
CA PRO A 64 15.21 -24.87 -14.87
C PRO A 64 15.27 -25.72 -13.59
N ASP A 65 16.06 -25.34 -12.57
CA ASP A 65 16.20 -26.05 -11.32
C ASP A 65 15.08 -25.64 -10.35
N GLU A 66 14.22 -26.57 -9.97
CA GLU A 66 13.07 -26.31 -9.09
C GLU A 66 13.50 -25.79 -7.71
N THR A 67 14.61 -26.27 -7.15
CA THR A 67 15.12 -25.79 -5.85
C THR A 67 15.48 -24.31 -5.91
N LYS A 68 16.13 -23.89 -6.99
CA LYS A 68 16.47 -22.49 -7.20
C LYS A 68 15.24 -21.62 -7.52
N GLN A 69 14.22 -22.17 -8.20
CA GLN A 69 12.94 -21.49 -8.36
C GLN A 69 12.31 -21.17 -6.99
N ASP A 70 12.33 -22.14 -6.07
CA ASP A 70 11.82 -21.96 -4.70
C ASP A 70 12.63 -20.90 -3.93
N GLU A 71 13.96 -20.88 -4.08
CA GLU A 71 14.81 -19.84 -3.49
C GLU A 71 14.45 -18.44 -4.03
N ILE A 72 14.25 -18.30 -5.34
CA ILE A 72 13.81 -17.05 -5.97
C ILE A 72 12.45 -16.62 -5.41
N LEU A 73 11.48 -17.54 -5.37
CA LEU A 73 10.15 -17.28 -4.83
C LEU A 73 10.19 -16.88 -3.34
N ALA A 74 11.02 -17.55 -2.55
CA ALA A 74 11.23 -17.23 -1.14
C ALA A 74 11.82 -15.82 -0.92
N SER A 75 12.58 -15.30 -1.90
CA SER A 75 13.14 -13.95 -1.85
C SER A 75 12.12 -12.84 -2.11
N ILE A 76 11.00 -13.17 -2.78
CA ILE A 76 9.95 -12.22 -3.11
C ILE A 76 8.98 -12.06 -1.93
N SER A 77 8.54 -10.84 -1.65
CA SER A 77 7.47 -10.61 -0.69
C SER A 77 6.14 -11.09 -1.30
N THR A 78 5.64 -12.23 -0.81
CA THR A 78 4.41 -12.89 -1.28
C THR A 78 3.35 -13.03 -0.18
N GLU A 79 3.61 -12.46 0.99
CA GLU A 79 2.78 -12.62 2.20
C GLU A 79 1.34 -12.12 2.00
N ASP A 80 1.16 -11.14 1.12
CA ASP A 80 -0.12 -10.54 0.76
C ASP A 80 -0.72 -11.08 -0.57
N ILE A 81 -0.17 -12.15 -1.14
CA ILE A 81 -0.65 -12.73 -2.42
C ILE A 81 -2.10 -13.21 -2.37
N HIS A 82 -2.56 -13.59 -1.18
CA HIS A 82 -3.90 -14.07 -0.90
C HIS A 82 -4.92 -12.94 -0.65
N TRP A 83 -4.48 -11.67 -0.66
CA TRP A 83 -5.38 -10.57 -0.42
C TRP A 83 -6.39 -10.41 -1.56
N ASP A 84 -7.65 -10.39 -1.18
CA ASP A 84 -8.82 -10.14 -2.02
C ASP A 84 -9.25 -8.68 -1.84
N TRP A 85 -8.87 -7.82 -2.78
CA TRP A 85 -9.19 -6.38 -2.72
C TRP A 85 -10.67 -6.12 -2.88
N PHE A 86 -11.37 -6.91 -3.71
CA PHE A 86 -12.81 -6.79 -3.87
C PHE A 86 -13.55 -7.16 -2.59
N GLY A 87 -13.21 -8.31 -1.97
CA GLY A 87 -13.78 -8.71 -0.68
C GLY A 87 -13.50 -7.67 0.41
N LYS A 88 -12.27 -7.14 0.48
CA LYS A 88 -11.95 -6.03 1.39
C LYS A 88 -12.82 -4.79 1.13
N ALA A 89 -13.09 -4.45 -0.13
CA ALA A 89 -13.95 -3.30 -0.45
C ALA A 89 -15.41 -3.53 -0.05
N VAL A 90 -15.87 -4.77 -0.01
CA VAL A 90 -17.20 -5.10 0.54
C VAL A 90 -17.21 -4.96 2.06
N ASP A 91 -16.16 -5.43 2.75
CA ASP A 91 -16.08 -5.44 4.21
C ASP A 91 -15.79 -4.05 4.80
N TYR A 92 -14.92 -3.27 4.17
CA TYR A 92 -14.45 -1.95 4.65
C TYR A 92 -15.09 -0.81 3.87
N CYS A 93 -16.43 -0.72 3.93
CA CYS A 93 -17.23 0.25 3.18
C CYS A 93 -17.88 1.34 4.05
N THR A 94 -17.38 1.56 5.27
CA THR A 94 -17.89 2.58 6.19
C THR A 94 -17.04 3.84 6.17
N ASP A 95 -17.55 4.94 6.77
CA ASP A 95 -16.89 6.25 6.77
C ASP A 95 -15.56 6.30 7.54
N GLU A 96 -15.26 5.24 8.33
CA GLU A 96 -13.98 5.09 9.06
C GLU A 96 -12.84 4.61 8.17
N TYR A 97 -13.11 4.23 6.90
CA TYR A 97 -12.14 3.68 5.97
C TYR A 97 -12.00 4.57 4.74
N GLU A 98 -10.76 4.85 4.32
CA GLU A 98 -10.48 5.61 3.11
C GLU A 98 -9.62 4.81 2.14
N TRP A 99 -10.02 4.80 0.87
CA TRP A 99 -9.46 3.99 -0.19
C TRP A 99 -8.65 4.85 -1.15
N PHE A 100 -7.45 4.37 -1.50
CA PHE A 100 -6.55 5.02 -2.44
C PHE A 100 -6.08 4.01 -3.48
N HIS A 101 -6.16 4.39 -4.76
CA HIS A 101 -5.61 3.60 -5.86
C HIS A 101 -4.69 4.50 -6.68
N LEU A 102 -3.44 4.04 -6.88
CA LEU A 102 -2.52 4.68 -7.80
C LEU A 102 -2.70 4.04 -9.17
N TYR A 103 -2.84 4.84 -10.20
CA TYR A 103 -2.94 4.41 -11.60
C TYR A 103 -1.75 4.94 -12.40
N ALA A 104 -1.14 4.06 -13.19
CA ALA A 104 -0.12 4.39 -14.19
C ALA A 104 -0.30 3.48 -15.39
N ASP A 105 -0.25 4.01 -16.59
CA ASP A 105 -0.45 3.26 -17.85
C ASP A 105 -1.76 2.43 -17.85
N GLY A 106 -2.84 3.01 -17.32
CA GLY A 106 -4.16 2.37 -17.24
C GLY A 106 -4.29 1.21 -16.24
N LYS A 107 -3.25 0.88 -15.48
CA LYS A 107 -3.22 -0.19 -14.48
C LYS A 107 -3.10 0.37 -13.06
N PRO A 108 -3.56 -0.35 -12.03
CA PRO A 108 -3.34 0.00 -10.63
C PRO A 108 -2.04 -0.64 -10.09
N PRO A 109 -0.87 0.02 -10.14
CA PRO A 109 0.38 -0.52 -9.62
C PRO A 109 0.50 -0.50 -8.09
N ALA A 110 -0.40 0.22 -7.39
CA ALA A 110 -0.49 0.21 -5.92
C ALA A 110 -1.91 0.52 -5.45
N ALA A 111 -2.26 -0.03 -4.28
CA ALA A 111 -3.51 0.25 -3.56
C ALA A 111 -3.23 0.40 -2.07
N CYS A 112 -4.02 1.24 -1.40
CA CYS A 112 -3.94 1.49 0.03
C CYS A 112 -5.34 1.68 0.61
N LEU A 113 -5.57 1.08 1.78
CA LEU A 113 -6.73 1.26 2.63
C LEU A 113 -6.27 1.73 4.00
N ILE A 114 -6.82 2.84 4.47
CA ILE A 114 -6.59 3.34 5.82
C ILE A 114 -7.86 3.28 6.66
N TYR A 115 -7.66 3.17 7.96
CA TYR A 115 -8.69 3.29 9.00
C TYR A 115 -8.43 4.53 9.84
N HIS A 116 -9.47 5.24 10.25
CA HIS A 116 -9.35 6.42 11.11
C HIS A 116 -10.61 6.66 11.96
N PRO A 117 -10.49 7.41 13.08
CA PRO A 117 -9.23 7.81 13.71
C PRO A 117 -8.57 6.66 14.46
N GLU A 118 -7.26 6.72 14.64
CA GLU A 118 -6.46 5.80 15.45
C GLU A 118 -5.64 6.58 16.48
N GLU A 119 -5.58 6.12 17.72
CA GLU A 119 -4.80 6.75 18.77
C GLU A 119 -3.29 6.53 18.55
N SER A 120 -2.51 7.61 18.54
CA SER A 120 -1.06 7.52 18.42
C SER A 120 -0.41 6.90 19.66
N ALA A 121 0.58 6.04 19.45
CA ALA A 121 1.44 5.50 20.52
C ALA A 121 2.59 6.45 20.89
N LEU A 122 2.96 7.39 20.00
CA LEU A 122 4.15 8.24 20.16
C LEU A 122 3.83 9.65 20.67
N GLY A 123 2.56 10.01 20.84
CA GLY A 123 2.19 11.34 21.31
C GLY A 123 0.69 11.61 21.28
N PRO A 124 0.24 12.75 21.75
CA PRO A 124 -1.19 13.07 21.79
C PRO A 124 -1.76 13.34 20.40
N GLY A 125 -3.04 13.02 20.22
CA GLY A 125 -3.82 13.26 19.01
C GLY A 125 -3.93 12.05 18.11
N ASP A 126 -4.97 12.07 17.28
CA ASP A 126 -5.32 10.97 16.40
C ASP A 126 -4.55 11.02 15.09
N ILE A 127 -4.16 9.85 14.63
CA ILE A 127 -3.54 9.55 13.34
C ILE A 127 -4.42 8.58 12.55
N PHE A 128 -3.96 8.10 11.41
CA PHE A 128 -4.62 6.99 10.74
C PHE A 128 -3.81 5.69 10.86
N TYR A 129 -4.51 4.58 10.78
CA TYR A 129 -3.93 3.25 10.69
C TYR A 129 -3.95 2.75 9.25
N VAL A 130 -2.81 2.33 8.71
CA VAL A 130 -2.72 1.67 7.39
C VAL A 130 -3.20 0.23 7.53
N LYS A 131 -4.45 -0.01 7.12
CA LYS A 131 -5.06 -1.33 7.22
C LYS A 131 -4.48 -2.30 6.21
N PHE A 132 -4.33 -1.85 4.95
CA PHE A 132 -3.69 -2.60 3.88
C PHE A 132 -2.97 -1.63 2.95
N VAL A 133 -1.76 -1.98 2.56
CA VAL A 133 -1.02 -1.32 1.48
C VAL A 133 -0.21 -2.35 0.73
N ALA A 134 -0.33 -2.36 -0.59
CA ALA A 134 0.44 -3.26 -1.42
C ALA A 134 0.78 -2.64 -2.77
N VAL A 135 1.83 -3.17 -3.39
CA VAL A 135 2.22 -2.88 -4.76
C VAL A 135 2.03 -4.12 -5.62
N ALA A 136 1.67 -3.90 -6.87
CA ALA A 136 1.45 -4.96 -7.84
C ALA A 136 2.69 -5.87 -8.03
N PRO A 137 2.50 -7.13 -8.45
CA PRO A 137 3.58 -8.11 -8.56
C PRO A 137 4.77 -7.62 -9.38
N TRP A 138 4.54 -6.91 -10.48
CA TRP A 138 5.61 -6.40 -11.36
C TRP A 138 6.47 -5.29 -10.76
N ASN A 139 6.08 -4.75 -9.60
CA ASN A 139 6.84 -3.75 -8.85
C ASN A 139 7.54 -4.32 -7.62
N ARG A 140 7.48 -5.64 -7.40
CA ARG A 140 8.16 -6.31 -6.31
C ARG A 140 9.60 -6.61 -6.66
N LYS A 141 10.47 -6.58 -5.65
CA LYS A 141 11.87 -6.96 -5.83
C LYS A 141 11.93 -8.43 -6.27
N CYS A 142 12.63 -8.69 -7.35
CA CYS A 142 12.88 -10.02 -7.88
C CYS A 142 14.23 -9.99 -8.59
N ASP A 143 15.08 -11.01 -8.38
CA ASP A 143 16.45 -11.02 -8.89
C ASP A 143 16.52 -11.30 -10.40
N ILE A 144 15.47 -11.93 -10.96
CA ILE A 144 15.42 -12.26 -12.41
C ILE A 144 14.87 -11.11 -13.27
N ARG A 145 14.35 -10.04 -12.68
CA ARG A 145 13.80 -8.90 -13.44
C ARG A 145 13.90 -7.58 -12.69
N LEU A 146 13.91 -6.49 -13.43
CA LEU A 146 13.78 -5.15 -12.86
C LEU A 146 12.32 -4.85 -12.51
N ARG A 147 12.11 -4.10 -11.43
CA ARG A 147 10.79 -3.52 -11.11
C ARG A 147 10.42 -2.51 -12.19
N GLU A 148 9.16 -2.51 -12.60
CA GLU A 148 8.68 -1.52 -13.56
C GLU A 148 8.80 -0.10 -12.99
N PHE A 149 8.33 0.10 -11.76
CA PHE A 149 8.45 1.36 -11.02
C PHE A 149 9.04 1.12 -9.63
N ARG A 150 9.60 2.19 -9.05
CA ARG A 150 10.11 2.20 -7.66
C ARG A 150 9.40 3.29 -6.86
N GLY A 151 9.41 3.16 -5.52
CA GLY A 151 8.87 4.18 -4.62
C GLY A 151 7.34 4.20 -4.49
N LEU A 152 6.60 3.31 -5.16
CA LEU A 152 5.13 3.33 -5.19
C LEU A 152 4.49 3.28 -3.80
N GLY A 153 5.04 2.46 -2.89
CA GLY A 153 4.54 2.37 -1.52
C GLY A 153 4.66 3.70 -0.76
N GLU A 154 5.79 4.40 -0.94
CA GLU A 154 6.00 5.73 -0.34
C GLU A 154 5.08 6.77 -0.96
N ILE A 155 4.93 6.78 -2.28
CA ILE A 155 4.07 7.73 -3.01
C ILE A 155 2.63 7.60 -2.53
N ILE A 156 2.08 6.39 -2.45
CA ILE A 156 0.67 6.21 -2.05
C ILE A 156 0.46 6.50 -0.56
N LEU A 157 1.41 6.15 0.32
CA LEU A 157 1.35 6.49 1.74
C LEU A 157 1.44 8.00 1.97
N ARG A 158 2.30 8.69 1.22
CA ARG A 158 2.40 10.16 1.26
C ARG A 158 1.09 10.83 0.84
N ALA A 159 0.46 10.35 -0.22
CA ALA A 159 -0.83 10.86 -0.66
C ALA A 159 -1.94 10.63 0.38
N ALA A 160 -1.99 9.43 0.99
CA ALA A 160 -2.90 9.13 2.07
C ALA A 160 -2.66 10.03 3.29
N GLN A 161 -1.39 10.29 3.64
CA GLN A 161 -0.99 11.19 4.73
C GLN A 161 -1.45 12.63 4.45
N ARG A 162 -1.22 13.16 3.24
CA ARG A 162 -1.68 14.50 2.85
C ARG A 162 -3.20 14.62 2.93
N PHE A 163 -3.92 13.61 2.47
CA PHE A 163 -5.37 13.53 2.56
C PHE A 163 -5.85 13.52 4.02
N ALA A 164 -5.26 12.67 4.86
CA ALA A 164 -5.63 12.54 6.26
C ALA A 164 -5.47 13.85 7.03
N VAL A 165 -4.37 14.55 6.84
CA VAL A 165 -4.14 15.87 7.48
C VAL A 165 -5.08 16.92 6.93
N LYS A 166 -5.25 16.99 5.59
CA LYS A 166 -6.00 18.06 4.95
C LYS A 166 -7.51 17.90 5.09
N GLU A 167 -8.02 16.68 4.87
CA GLU A 167 -9.48 16.43 4.79
C GLU A 167 -10.05 15.87 6.09
N LEU A 168 -9.33 14.94 6.75
CA LEU A 168 -9.78 14.31 8.00
C LEU A 168 -9.35 15.10 9.24
N LYS A 169 -8.47 16.12 9.08
CA LYS A 169 -7.95 16.96 10.17
C LYS A 169 -7.19 16.18 11.26
N LEU A 170 -6.59 15.06 10.86
CA LEU A 170 -5.75 14.26 11.73
C LEU A 170 -4.36 14.90 11.89
N ARG A 171 -3.68 14.56 12.97
CA ARG A 171 -2.29 14.90 13.18
C ARG A 171 -1.39 14.24 12.13
N PRO A 172 -0.30 14.88 11.67
CA PRO A 172 0.70 14.18 10.85
C PRO A 172 1.24 12.94 11.55
N GLY A 173 1.16 11.78 10.88
CA GLY A 173 1.55 10.49 11.41
C GLY A 173 0.64 9.38 10.92
N PHE A 174 1.15 8.18 10.91
CA PHE A 174 0.36 6.97 10.70
C PHE A 174 1.03 5.77 11.34
N CYS A 175 0.23 4.75 11.59
CA CYS A 175 0.72 3.50 12.15
C CYS A 175 0.21 2.30 11.36
N LEU A 176 0.81 1.13 11.62
CA LEU A 176 0.43 -0.13 11.00
C LEU A 176 1.03 -1.32 11.75
N HIS A 177 0.51 -2.52 11.49
CA HIS A 177 1.19 -3.77 11.76
C HIS A 177 1.84 -4.29 10.48
N SER A 178 3.15 -4.55 10.55
CA SER A 178 3.96 -4.88 9.37
C SER A 178 4.03 -6.38 9.13
N LEU A 179 3.78 -6.80 7.90
CA LEU A 179 4.20 -8.12 7.45
C LEU A 179 5.73 -8.26 7.58
N PRO A 180 6.26 -9.44 7.96
CA PRO A 180 7.68 -9.62 8.26
C PRO A 180 8.63 -9.17 7.16
N LYS A 181 8.33 -9.49 5.90
CA LYS A 181 9.18 -9.06 4.76
C LYS A 181 9.06 -7.57 4.42
N ALA A 182 8.08 -6.85 5.00
CA ALA A 182 7.89 -5.43 4.80
C ALA A 182 8.55 -4.56 5.89
N GLU A 183 8.96 -5.12 7.05
CA GLU A 183 9.57 -4.34 8.15
C GLU A 183 10.74 -3.47 7.69
N GLY A 184 11.59 -4.01 6.80
CA GLY A 184 12.72 -3.26 6.25
C GLY A 184 12.32 -2.03 5.41
N PHE A 185 11.12 -2.00 4.83
CA PHE A 185 10.59 -0.82 4.14
C PHE A 185 10.20 0.26 5.15
N TYR A 186 9.49 -0.09 6.22
CA TYR A 186 9.08 0.87 7.25
C TYR A 186 10.24 1.41 8.06
N THR A 187 11.25 0.57 8.34
CA THR A 187 12.51 1.01 8.95
C THR A 187 13.23 2.06 8.07
N LYS A 188 13.24 1.91 6.74
CA LYS A 188 13.80 2.90 5.81
C LYS A 188 13.01 4.20 5.79
N LEU A 189 11.69 4.15 5.99
CA LEU A 189 10.86 5.32 6.21
C LEU A 189 11.07 5.97 7.60
N LYS A 190 11.97 5.40 8.41
CA LYS A 190 12.28 5.84 9.78
C LYS A 190 11.08 5.74 10.73
N MET A 191 10.16 4.81 10.45
CA MET A 191 9.09 4.50 11.40
C MET A 191 9.67 3.83 12.65
N VAL A 192 9.10 4.13 13.79
CA VAL A 192 9.48 3.58 15.09
C VAL A 192 8.70 2.29 15.32
N LYS A 193 9.41 1.20 15.61
CA LYS A 193 8.80 -0.04 16.11
C LYS A 193 8.44 0.16 17.58
N VAL A 194 7.19 -0.07 17.94
CA VAL A 194 6.70 0.10 19.31
C VAL A 194 6.43 -1.27 19.91
N ASP A 195 7.21 -1.64 20.91
CA ASP A 195 7.09 -2.92 21.61
C ASP A 195 5.79 -2.99 22.43
N GLY A 196 5.24 -4.19 22.55
CA GLY A 196 4.02 -4.44 23.32
C GLY A 196 2.72 -3.99 22.65
N LYS A 197 2.79 -3.66 21.36
CA LYS A 197 1.64 -3.35 20.52
C LYS A 197 1.49 -4.32 19.33
N GLU A 198 2.07 -5.52 19.44
CA GLU A 198 1.88 -6.57 18.44
C GLU A 198 0.41 -6.97 18.36
N ASP A 199 -0.06 -7.34 17.16
CA ASP A 199 -1.42 -7.84 16.96
C ASP A 199 -1.56 -9.33 17.32
N ALA A 200 -2.75 -9.90 17.10
CA ALA A 200 -3.03 -11.31 17.38
C ALA A 200 -2.18 -12.29 16.54
N GLU A 201 -1.62 -11.83 15.42
CA GLU A 201 -0.70 -12.59 14.54
C GLU A 201 0.78 -12.32 14.89
N SER A 202 1.04 -11.60 15.97
CA SER A 202 2.39 -11.16 16.41
C SER A 202 3.12 -10.28 15.39
N LEU A 203 2.38 -9.56 14.54
CA LEU A 203 2.96 -8.58 13.63
C LEU A 203 3.44 -7.36 14.39
N ALA A 204 4.63 -6.90 14.03
CA ALA A 204 5.25 -5.74 14.68
C ALA A 204 4.51 -4.45 14.35
N TYR A 205 4.20 -3.67 15.38
CA TYR A 205 3.60 -2.35 15.22
C TYR A 205 4.66 -1.30 14.91
N PHE A 206 4.40 -0.50 13.89
CA PHE A 206 5.23 0.63 13.48
C PHE A 206 4.41 1.91 13.47
N GLU A 207 5.01 3.01 13.92
CA GLU A 207 4.41 4.34 13.83
C GLU A 207 5.40 5.34 13.27
N LEU A 208 4.93 6.21 12.36
CA LEU A 208 5.71 7.31 11.82
C LEU A 208 5.58 8.53 12.72
N PRO A 209 6.69 9.00 13.35
CA PRO A 209 6.69 10.21 14.18
C PRO A 209 6.22 11.45 13.42
N GLU A 210 5.58 12.37 14.11
CA GLU A 210 4.96 13.58 13.53
C GLU A 210 5.93 14.43 12.70
N GLU A 211 7.15 14.64 13.20
CA GLU A 211 8.17 15.39 12.47
C GLU A 211 8.54 14.74 11.13
N LEU A 212 8.73 13.42 11.13
CA LEU A 212 9.07 12.67 9.92
C LEU A 212 7.87 12.55 8.97
N ALA A 213 6.65 12.48 9.50
CA ALA A 213 5.43 12.50 8.71
C ALA A 213 5.26 13.86 7.99
N THR A 214 5.60 14.96 8.67
CA THR A 214 5.58 16.29 8.07
C THR A 214 6.61 16.39 6.95
N GLN A 215 7.83 15.91 7.16
CA GLN A 215 8.87 15.86 6.11
C GLN A 215 8.45 14.98 4.91
N LEU A 216 7.79 13.83 5.17
CA LEU A 216 7.27 12.97 4.11
C LEU A 216 6.23 13.67 3.23
N MET A 217 5.35 14.49 3.83
CA MET A 217 4.35 15.26 3.08
C MET A 217 4.96 16.33 2.18
N GLU A 218 6.08 16.94 2.60
CA GLU A 218 6.78 18.01 1.87
C GLU A 218 7.67 17.46 0.76
N ALA A 219 8.03 16.18 0.79
CA ALA A 219 8.82 15.54 -0.25
C ALA A 219 8.10 15.61 -1.62
N SER A 220 8.86 15.99 -2.65
CA SER A 220 8.36 16.16 -4.03
C SER A 220 8.30 14.84 -4.78
#